data_5dd57f42d4c3a587897deb37957963ba
#
_entry.id   5dd57f42d4c3a587897deb37957963ba
#
_cell.length_a   1.000
_cell.length_b   1.000
_cell.length_c   1.000
_cell.angle_alpha   90.00
_cell.angle_beta   90.00
_cell.angle_gamma   90.00
#
_symmetry.space_group_name_H-M   'P 1'
#
loop_
_entity.id
_entity.type
_entity.pdbx_description
1 polymer ?
#
loop_
_entity_poly.entity_id
_entity_poly.type
_entity_poly.pdbx_seq_one_letter_code
_entity_poly.pdbx_strand_id
1 'polypeptide(L)'
;MAGDIAAAVIQALKSERMTLEEALSIIKRGEEMASSLHVPMVFTVVDDGGNMVAMHRMDDSLLAGISVSQAKAYTAAALRISTEEAGKTVLPGQPLYGLQQTHPGKFCVFGGGVPLTCNGRFLGGLGVSGGTTEQDIAVARHAVGGCP
;
A
#
# COMPACT_ATOMS: atom_id res chain seq x y z
N MET A 1 -9.40 4.80 38.63
CA MET A 1 -10.49 4.94 37.63
C MET A 1 -10.09 5.82 36.42
N ALA A 2 -9.66 7.03 36.64
CA ALA A 2 -9.26 7.89 35.51
C ALA A 2 -8.07 7.32 34.71
N GLY A 3 -7.09 6.71 35.37
CA GLY A 3 -5.96 6.06 34.70
C GLY A 3 -6.35 4.86 33.86
N ASP A 4 -7.33 4.09 34.28
CA ASP A 4 -7.80 2.91 33.56
C ASP A 4 -8.59 3.29 32.30
N ILE A 5 -9.36 4.38 32.38
CA ILE A 5 -10.10 4.90 31.22
C ILE A 5 -9.13 5.46 30.18
N ALA A 6 -8.12 6.22 30.60
CA ALA A 6 -7.10 6.75 29.70
C ALA A 6 -6.31 5.62 29.01
N ALA A 7 -5.92 4.58 29.75
CA ALA A 7 -5.24 3.41 29.19
C ALA A 7 -6.13 2.67 28.20
N ALA A 8 -7.42 2.49 28.50
CA ALA A 8 -8.38 1.85 27.60
C ALA A 8 -8.58 2.66 26.30
N VAL A 9 -8.68 3.98 26.40
CA VAL A 9 -8.80 4.88 25.24
C VAL A 9 -7.54 4.82 24.40
N ILE A 10 -6.34 4.89 25.00
CA ILE A 10 -5.08 4.78 24.31
C ILE A 10 -4.97 3.44 23.59
N GLN A 11 -5.36 2.35 24.23
CA GLN A 11 -5.35 1.01 23.63
C GLN A 11 -6.34 0.90 22.47
N ALA A 12 -7.54 1.46 22.61
CA ALA A 12 -8.54 1.51 21.54
C ALA A 12 -8.03 2.31 20.34
N LEU A 13 -7.42 3.47 20.57
CA LEU A 13 -6.80 4.29 19.51
C LEU A 13 -5.63 3.58 18.83
N LYS A 14 -4.84 2.81 19.56
CA LYS A 14 -3.76 1.98 19.00
C LYS A 14 -4.31 0.87 18.11
N SER A 15 -5.42 0.24 18.51
CA SER A 15 -6.05 -0.84 17.74
C SER A 15 -6.67 -0.36 16.42
N GLU A 16 -6.86 0.95 16.26
CA GLU A 16 -7.41 1.57 15.05
C GLU A 16 -6.36 1.98 14.02
N ARG A 17 -5.09 1.83 14.33
CA ARG A 17 -3.99 2.23 13.44
C ARG A 17 -3.26 1.02 12.88
N MET A 18 -2.67 1.19 11.70
CA MET A 18 -1.74 0.22 11.15
C MET A 18 -0.58 0.00 12.11
N THR A 19 -0.38 -1.24 12.56
CA THR A 19 0.77 -1.61 13.38
C THR A 19 1.91 -2.13 12.51
N LEU A 20 3.13 -2.09 13.01
CA LEU A 20 4.28 -2.69 12.33
C LEU A 20 4.07 -4.19 12.10
N GLU A 21 3.52 -4.90 13.08
CA GLU A 21 3.23 -6.33 12.98
C GLU A 21 2.26 -6.63 11.83
N GLU A 22 1.17 -5.87 11.72
CA GLU A 22 0.21 -6.00 10.63
C GLU A 22 0.85 -5.70 9.28
N ALA A 23 1.64 -4.63 9.18
CA ALA A 23 2.36 -4.26 7.97
C ALA A 23 3.31 -5.38 7.53
N LEU A 24 4.09 -5.94 8.44
CA LEU A 24 5.01 -7.04 8.15
C LEU A 24 4.28 -8.32 7.74
N SER A 25 3.12 -8.60 8.32
CA SER A 25 2.27 -9.73 7.95
C SER A 25 1.76 -9.60 6.50
N ILE A 26 1.32 -8.40 6.11
CA ILE A 26 0.91 -8.11 4.73
C ILE A 26 2.08 -8.32 3.76
N ILE A 27 3.23 -7.73 4.08
CA ILE A 27 4.44 -7.86 3.25
C ILE A 27 4.84 -9.32 3.08
N LYS A 28 4.83 -10.09 4.17
CA LYS A 28 5.19 -11.52 4.13
C LYS A 28 4.31 -12.31 3.16
N ARG A 29 3.01 -12.10 3.17
CA ARG A 29 2.11 -12.76 2.21
C ARG A 29 2.44 -12.38 0.77
N GLY A 30 2.77 -11.12 0.53
CA GLY A 30 3.20 -10.65 -0.79
C GLY A 30 4.52 -11.28 -1.23
N GLU A 31 5.51 -11.34 -0.35
CA GLU A 31 6.82 -11.96 -0.61
C GLU A 31 6.69 -13.46 -0.94
N GLU A 32 5.83 -14.17 -0.24
CA GLU A 32 5.57 -15.60 -0.51
C GLU A 32 5.02 -15.79 -1.92
N MET A 33 4.07 -14.98 -2.36
CA MET A 33 3.55 -15.06 -3.71
C MET A 33 4.58 -14.61 -4.76
N ALA A 34 5.30 -13.52 -4.53
CA ALA A 34 6.36 -13.06 -5.42
C ALA A 34 7.43 -14.13 -5.62
N SER A 35 7.80 -14.83 -4.54
CA SER A 35 8.74 -15.94 -4.60
C SER A 35 8.20 -17.11 -5.43
N SER A 36 6.91 -17.42 -5.31
CA SER A 36 6.27 -18.47 -6.12
C SER A 36 6.24 -18.14 -7.60
N LEU A 37 6.21 -16.85 -7.94
CA LEU A 37 6.28 -16.35 -9.32
C LEU A 37 7.71 -16.20 -9.83
N HIS A 38 8.71 -16.38 -8.97
CA HIS A 38 10.13 -16.11 -9.26
C HIS A 38 10.37 -14.65 -9.71
N VAL A 39 9.64 -13.71 -9.13
CA VAL A 39 9.77 -12.27 -9.43
C VAL A 39 10.09 -11.52 -8.13
N PRO A 40 11.34 -11.07 -7.93
CA PRO A 40 11.68 -10.27 -6.76
C PRO A 40 11.01 -8.90 -6.84
N MET A 41 10.43 -8.46 -5.73
CA MET A 41 9.65 -7.23 -5.66
C MET A 41 10.01 -6.39 -4.45
N VAL A 42 9.61 -5.12 -4.47
CA VAL A 42 9.66 -4.20 -3.33
C VAL A 42 8.24 -3.96 -2.82
N PHE A 43 8.09 -4.01 -1.52
CA PHE A 43 6.82 -3.82 -0.81
C PHE A 43 6.93 -2.63 0.12
N THR A 44 5.98 -1.70 0.04
CA THR A 44 5.87 -0.57 0.96
C THR A 44 4.47 -0.54 1.56
N VAL A 45 4.40 -0.45 2.89
CA VAL A 45 3.14 -0.21 3.61
C VAL A 45 3.21 1.18 4.24
N VAL A 46 2.17 1.97 3.98
CA VAL A 46 1.96 3.28 4.63
C VAL A 46 0.71 3.24 5.50
N ASP A 47 0.66 4.09 6.51
CA ASP A 47 -0.51 4.28 7.36
C ASP A 47 -1.58 5.16 6.69
N ASP A 48 -2.64 5.48 7.42
CA ASP A 48 -3.76 6.30 6.95
C ASP A 48 -3.38 7.77 6.67
N GLY A 49 -2.25 8.22 7.20
CA GLY A 49 -1.66 9.54 6.89
C GLY A 49 -0.67 9.52 5.72
N GLY A 50 -0.45 8.35 5.10
CA GLY A 50 0.52 8.20 4.01
C GLY A 50 1.97 8.06 4.47
N ASN A 51 2.20 7.89 5.77
CA ASN A 51 3.54 7.72 6.34
C ASN A 51 3.99 6.26 6.26
N MET A 52 5.25 6.06 5.90
CA MET A 52 5.81 4.71 5.81
C MET A 52 5.82 4.02 7.17
N VAL A 53 5.26 2.81 7.24
CA VAL A 53 5.33 1.90 8.38
C VAL A 53 6.42 0.86 8.18
N ALA A 54 6.48 0.24 7.00
CA ALA A 54 7.48 -0.76 6.66
C ALA A 54 7.74 -0.80 5.16
N MET A 55 8.98 -1.17 4.80
CA MET A 55 9.38 -1.48 3.43
C MET A 55 10.30 -2.68 3.45
N HIS A 56 10.03 -3.66 2.58
CA HIS A 56 10.96 -4.72 2.28
C HIS A 56 11.36 -4.69 0.80
N ARG A 57 12.65 -4.76 0.55
CA ARG A 57 13.20 -4.95 -0.77
C ARG A 57 13.74 -6.37 -0.87
N MET A 58 13.11 -7.21 -1.69
CA MET A 58 13.63 -8.55 -1.97
C MET A 58 14.97 -8.44 -2.70
N ASP A 59 15.84 -9.42 -2.48
CA ASP A 59 17.10 -9.50 -3.19
C ASP A 59 16.85 -9.52 -4.71
N ASP A 60 17.73 -8.87 -5.46
CA ASP A 60 17.69 -8.78 -6.93
C ASP A 60 16.48 -8.03 -7.52
N SER A 61 15.67 -7.37 -6.70
CA SER A 61 14.60 -6.50 -7.20
C SER A 61 15.15 -5.25 -7.89
N LEU A 62 14.38 -4.71 -8.83
CA LEU A 62 14.77 -3.49 -9.55
C LEU A 62 14.91 -2.30 -8.61
N LEU A 63 15.95 -1.50 -8.79
CA LEU A 63 16.19 -0.28 -7.99
C LEU A 63 14.98 0.67 -8.02
N ALA A 64 14.35 0.84 -9.18
CA ALA A 64 13.17 1.69 -9.32
C ALA A 64 12.00 1.26 -8.43
N GLY A 65 11.94 -0.03 -8.06
CA GLY A 65 10.90 -0.58 -7.18
C GLY A 65 10.81 0.13 -5.84
N ILE A 66 11.92 0.66 -5.32
CA ILE A 66 11.94 1.37 -4.03
C ILE A 66 11.01 2.60 -4.09
N SER A 67 11.26 3.53 -5.01
CA SER A 67 10.45 4.75 -5.13
C SER A 67 9.05 4.47 -5.70
N VAL A 68 8.93 3.53 -6.63
CA VAL A 68 7.64 3.19 -7.24
C VAL A 68 6.70 2.52 -6.23
N SER A 69 7.18 1.58 -5.42
CA SER A 69 6.34 0.96 -4.38
C SER A 69 5.86 1.99 -3.35
N GLN A 70 6.71 2.94 -2.97
CA GLN A 70 6.33 4.05 -2.08
C GLN A 70 5.23 4.92 -2.69
N ALA A 71 5.40 5.31 -3.96
CA ALA A 71 4.41 6.13 -4.66
C ALA A 71 3.08 5.39 -4.84
N LYS A 72 3.11 4.09 -5.15
CA LYS A 72 1.89 3.25 -5.22
C LYS A 72 1.18 3.18 -3.88
N ALA A 73 1.90 2.93 -2.78
CA ALA A 73 1.33 2.88 -1.44
C ALA A 73 0.70 4.23 -1.04
N TYR A 74 1.42 5.31 -1.26
CA TYR A 74 0.93 6.66 -1.00
C TYR A 74 -0.33 6.99 -1.81
N THR A 75 -0.31 6.72 -3.11
CA THR A 75 -1.44 6.98 -4.01
C THR A 75 -2.69 6.21 -3.55
N ALA A 76 -2.53 4.92 -3.26
CA ALA A 76 -3.65 4.10 -2.79
C ALA A 76 -4.22 4.62 -1.46
N ALA A 77 -3.37 5.05 -0.53
CA ALA A 77 -3.80 5.65 0.73
C ALA A 77 -4.47 7.01 0.53
N ALA A 78 -3.88 7.87 -0.27
CA ALA A 78 -4.35 9.25 -0.48
C ALA A 78 -5.70 9.30 -1.21
N LEU A 79 -5.90 8.43 -2.20
CA LEU A 79 -7.12 8.41 -3.02
C LEU A 79 -8.14 7.36 -2.53
N ARG A 80 -7.75 6.44 -1.67
CA ARG A 80 -8.56 5.32 -1.15
C ARG A 80 -9.13 4.41 -2.25
N ILE A 81 -8.40 4.30 -3.34
CA ILE A 81 -8.66 3.38 -4.45
C ILE A 81 -7.35 2.71 -4.87
N SER A 82 -7.44 1.62 -5.63
CA SER A 82 -6.24 1.01 -6.19
C SER A 82 -5.59 1.94 -7.23
N THR A 83 -4.27 1.80 -7.38
CA THR A 83 -3.54 2.58 -8.40
C THR A 83 -3.92 2.16 -9.82
N GLU A 84 -4.43 0.94 -10.01
CA GLU A 84 -5.04 0.48 -11.25
C GLU A 84 -6.29 1.30 -11.59
N GLU A 85 -7.19 1.51 -10.62
CA GLU A 85 -8.39 2.35 -10.82
C GLU A 85 -8.02 3.82 -11.00
N ALA A 86 -7.07 4.32 -10.23
CA ALA A 86 -6.58 5.68 -10.40
C ALA A 86 -6.06 5.93 -11.82
N GLY A 87 -5.36 4.95 -12.40
CA GLY A 87 -4.84 5.03 -13.76
C GLY A 87 -5.93 5.25 -14.83
N LYS A 88 -7.12 4.69 -14.62
CA LYS A 88 -8.25 4.88 -15.55
C LYS A 88 -8.81 6.30 -15.52
N THR A 89 -8.69 6.99 -14.39
CA THR A 89 -9.25 8.34 -14.19
C THR A 89 -8.36 9.46 -14.75
N VAL A 90 -7.10 9.16 -15.02
CA VAL A 90 -6.10 10.16 -15.46
C VAL A 90 -5.79 10.09 -16.96
N LEU A 91 -6.46 9.23 -17.71
CA LEU A 91 -6.32 9.14 -19.16
C LEU A 91 -6.84 10.42 -19.84
N PRO A 92 -6.37 10.74 -21.06
CA PRO A 92 -6.90 11.87 -21.82
C PRO A 92 -8.43 11.80 -21.93
N GLY A 93 -9.12 12.89 -21.61
CA GLY A 93 -10.59 12.97 -21.61
C GLY A 93 -11.25 12.49 -20.32
N GLN A 94 -10.48 11.94 -19.36
CA GLN A 94 -11.02 11.50 -18.08
C GLN A 94 -10.98 12.64 -17.03
N PRO A 95 -11.83 12.55 -15.97
CA PRO A 95 -12.04 13.66 -15.01
C PRO A 95 -10.79 14.12 -14.29
N LEU A 96 -9.82 13.24 -14.04
CA LEU A 96 -8.60 13.54 -13.28
C LEU A 96 -7.34 13.58 -14.15
N TYR A 97 -7.50 13.84 -15.45
CA TYR A 97 -6.36 14.03 -16.33
C TYR A 97 -5.41 15.09 -15.77
N GLY A 98 -4.12 14.73 -15.62
CA GLY A 98 -3.12 15.63 -15.04
C GLY A 98 -3.00 15.56 -13.51
N LEU A 99 -3.70 14.65 -12.82
CA LEU A 99 -3.63 14.50 -11.36
C LEU A 99 -2.19 14.40 -10.84
N GLN A 100 -1.32 13.67 -11.54
CA GLN A 100 0.07 13.47 -11.13
C GLN A 100 0.86 14.80 -11.03
N GLN A 101 0.45 15.83 -11.75
CA GLN A 101 1.10 17.14 -11.72
C GLN A 101 0.82 17.90 -10.42
N THR A 102 -0.25 17.55 -9.71
CA THR A 102 -0.60 18.17 -8.43
C THR A 102 0.29 17.72 -7.28
N HIS A 103 0.88 16.53 -7.41
CA HIS A 103 1.77 15.94 -6.41
C HIS A 103 2.99 15.33 -7.12
N PRO A 104 3.90 16.16 -7.65
CA PRO A 104 5.05 15.66 -8.42
C PRO A 104 5.87 14.64 -7.64
N GLY A 105 6.09 13.47 -8.23
CA GLY A 105 6.88 12.39 -7.65
C GLY A 105 6.16 11.57 -6.55
N LYS A 106 4.92 11.92 -6.18
CA LYS A 106 4.18 11.20 -5.14
C LYS A 106 3.10 10.28 -5.68
N PHE A 107 2.43 10.64 -6.77
CA PHE A 107 1.38 9.81 -7.36
C PHE A 107 1.93 8.86 -8.41
N CYS A 108 1.59 7.58 -8.27
CA CYS A 108 1.82 6.53 -9.25
C CYS A 108 0.47 5.97 -9.68
N VAL A 109 0.16 6.03 -10.96
CA VAL A 109 -1.17 5.74 -11.51
C VAL A 109 -1.21 4.50 -12.39
N PHE A 110 -0.34 3.56 -12.14
CA PHE A 110 -0.40 2.21 -12.70
C PHE A 110 -0.42 1.16 -11.58
N GLY A 111 -0.96 -0.01 -11.91
CA GLY A 111 -1.35 -1.02 -10.93
C GLY A 111 -0.24 -1.55 -10.02
N GLY A 112 -0.64 -2.02 -8.85
CA GLY A 112 0.23 -2.57 -7.80
C GLY A 112 0.11 -1.86 -6.46
N GLY A 113 -0.67 -0.78 -6.38
CA GLY A 113 -1.04 -0.12 -5.15
C GLY A 113 -2.48 -0.45 -4.77
N VAL A 114 -2.73 -0.79 -3.51
CA VAL A 114 -4.08 -1.09 -3.01
C VAL A 114 -4.31 -0.43 -1.66
N PRO A 115 -5.51 0.11 -1.42
CA PRO A 115 -5.85 0.62 -0.09
C PRO A 115 -6.01 -0.55 0.88
N LEU A 116 -5.64 -0.32 2.13
CA LEU A 116 -5.75 -1.28 3.21
C LEU A 116 -6.96 -0.91 4.08
N THR A 117 -7.94 -1.78 4.11
CA THR A 117 -9.15 -1.64 4.94
C THR A 117 -9.40 -2.93 5.70
N CYS A 118 -9.92 -2.82 6.91
CA CYS A 118 -10.31 -3.96 7.72
C CYS A 118 -11.56 -3.62 8.51
N ASN A 119 -12.60 -4.45 8.39
CA ASN A 119 -13.89 -4.23 9.06
C ASN A 119 -14.47 -2.82 8.83
N GLY A 120 -14.36 -2.32 7.61
CA GLY A 120 -14.83 -0.99 7.23
C GLY A 120 -13.92 0.17 7.68
N ARG A 121 -12.80 -0.11 8.35
CA ARG A 121 -11.81 0.91 8.75
C ARG A 121 -10.70 1.02 7.71
N PHE A 122 -10.39 2.24 7.35
CA PHE A 122 -9.25 2.55 6.50
C PHE A 122 -7.95 2.58 7.32
N LEU A 123 -6.96 1.79 6.92
CA LEU A 123 -5.69 1.61 7.63
C LEU A 123 -4.49 2.22 6.91
N GLY A 124 -4.55 2.40 5.61
CA GLY A 124 -3.43 2.91 4.83
C GLY A 124 -3.36 2.35 3.42
N GLY A 125 -2.16 2.10 2.92
CA GLY A 125 -1.93 1.59 1.58
C GLY A 125 -0.74 0.63 1.48
N LEU A 126 -0.84 -0.30 0.55
CA LEU A 126 0.26 -1.18 0.13
C LEU A 126 0.66 -0.84 -1.29
N GLY A 127 1.95 -0.75 -1.54
CA GLY A 127 2.52 -0.64 -2.89
C GLY A 127 3.46 -1.81 -3.17
N VAL A 128 3.27 -2.43 -4.33
CA VAL A 128 4.08 -3.55 -4.81
C VAL A 128 4.66 -3.18 -6.18
N SER A 129 5.97 -3.36 -6.33
CA SER A 129 6.67 -3.02 -7.58
C SER A 129 7.84 -3.97 -7.83
N GLY A 130 7.96 -4.48 -9.03
CA GLY A 130 9.10 -5.31 -9.44
C GLY A 130 8.83 -6.22 -10.62
N GLY A 131 7.58 -6.57 -10.87
CA GLY A 131 7.17 -7.39 -12.02
C GLY A 131 6.51 -6.56 -13.13
N THR A 132 5.77 -7.26 -13.97
CA THR A 132 4.82 -6.60 -14.87
C THR A 132 3.72 -5.96 -14.05
N THR A 133 2.98 -5.02 -14.64
CA THR A 133 1.84 -4.39 -13.95
C THR A 133 0.83 -5.44 -13.46
N GLU A 134 0.56 -6.45 -14.27
CA GLU A 134 -0.34 -7.55 -13.93
C GLU A 134 0.18 -8.39 -12.75
N GLN A 135 1.48 -8.64 -12.69
CA GLN A 135 2.11 -9.36 -11.58
C GLN A 135 2.07 -8.52 -10.30
N ASP A 136 2.39 -7.23 -10.38
CA ASP A 136 2.32 -6.32 -9.24
C ASP A 136 0.90 -6.26 -8.67
N ILE A 137 -0.13 -6.18 -9.54
CA ILE A 137 -1.55 -6.20 -9.14
C ILE A 137 -1.91 -7.50 -8.45
N ALA A 138 -1.54 -8.64 -9.04
CA ALA A 138 -1.87 -9.95 -8.50
C ALA A 138 -1.24 -10.17 -7.11
N VAL A 139 0.02 -9.79 -6.95
CA VAL A 139 0.74 -9.90 -5.67
C VAL A 139 0.13 -8.96 -4.62
N ALA A 140 -0.17 -7.71 -5.00
CA ALA A 140 -0.80 -6.76 -4.08
C ALA A 140 -2.17 -7.26 -3.58
N ARG A 141 -3.01 -7.75 -4.47
CA ARG A 141 -4.32 -8.33 -4.11
C ARG A 141 -4.20 -9.54 -3.20
N HIS A 142 -3.24 -10.41 -3.47
CA HIS A 142 -2.98 -11.58 -2.62
C HIS A 142 -2.52 -11.16 -1.22
N ALA A 143 -1.64 -10.19 -1.13
CA ALA A 143 -1.09 -9.72 0.14
C ALA A 143 -2.17 -9.17 1.09
N VAL A 144 -3.21 -8.55 0.56
CA VAL A 144 -4.34 -7.98 1.32
C VAL A 144 -5.55 -8.91 1.43
N GLY A 145 -5.44 -10.16 1.01
CA GLY A 145 -6.52 -11.14 0.95
C GLY A 145 -7.14 -11.54 2.29
N GLY A 146 -6.78 -10.87 3.37
CA GLY A 146 -7.39 -10.97 4.69
C GLY A 146 -7.19 -9.67 5.43
N CYS A 147 -8.01 -9.40 6.45
CA CYS A 147 -7.71 -8.32 7.39
C CYS A 147 -6.35 -8.58 8.04
N PRO A 148 -5.49 -7.58 8.10
CA PRO A 148 -4.25 -7.72 8.85
C PRO A 148 -4.50 -7.92 10.34
#